data_67de0f7b0fb41ef37695bff55eedc31d
#
_entry.id   67de0f7b0fb41ef37695bff55eedc31d
#
_cell.length_a   1.000
_cell.length_b   1.000
_cell.length_c   1.000
_cell.angle_alpha   90.00
_cell.angle_beta   90.00
_cell.angle_gamma   90.00
#
_symmetry.space_group_name_H-M   'P 1'
#
loop_
_entity.id
_entity.type
_entity.pdbx_description
1 polymer ?
#
loop_
_entity_poly.entity_id
_entity_poly.type
_entity_poly.pdbx_seq_one_letter_code
_entity_poly.pdbx_strand_id
1 'polypeptide(L)'
;MSENKTYTECSINGICSINNAISSLHEVVLLHIKNLAFYILKLKDFGITNDLIKADVTNILYGVFINAAYSQAEYNEITTNLDKYTSQSIYLYEKYCRENNLEIEKPNRKVKKTYNIINAIRTGEKSSLKKYKSLSPEQKNTYEIVYFLCRSIVIKIVELQRLGIDYKDAYYSVLEIINSCELSGFCFDNIKDIFDKSIGVYLELMKLIFATEKKLFGKIEEVDIDTSSYEGKSILVSGSNLKALQEILEQTVDSGINVYTHGFDMLVAHTLPEISKYTHLKGHFSTNRHNYIADFSTFRGPILMSRVYMENIDFLYRGRLFSQDPYVSKGIEKITNDDYSSLINATSQAMGFKKYNQRTSIHAGFDEEKILEATDEILEKLKSNRIKYLYVIGICNCEQDNSYYEDLLNNLPDKSYAFSFSYNKSSNNIYHINSLYDGRLFLKIFRNIEEYKDKNISVFMTQGDRYTVANLLTIKHLGFKHVFSDNFPDNIIAPNTKEILKNKFNINFITDVKSDIEKTMY
;
A
#
# COMPACT_ATOMS: atom_id res chain seq x y z
N MET A 1 5.83 27.51 -19.49
CA MET A 1 4.38 27.32 -19.74
C MET A 1 3.91 25.85 -19.62
N SER A 2 4.81 24.89 -19.36
CA SER A 2 4.49 23.46 -19.18
C SER A 2 4.23 23.05 -17.71
N GLU A 3 4.67 23.83 -16.73
CA GLU A 3 4.56 23.51 -15.30
C GLU A 3 3.12 23.61 -14.71
N ASN A 4 2.24 24.37 -15.37
CA ASN A 4 0.87 24.54 -14.88
C ASN A 4 -0.12 23.44 -15.32
N LYS A 5 0.23 22.59 -16.28
CA LYS A 5 -0.65 21.52 -16.75
C LYS A 5 -0.70 20.32 -15.80
N THR A 6 0.43 19.94 -15.21
CA THR A 6 0.55 18.74 -14.37
C THR A 6 -0.23 18.87 -13.07
N TYR A 7 -0.20 20.03 -12.44
CA TYR A 7 -0.97 20.28 -11.22
C TYR A 7 -2.47 20.40 -11.46
N THR A 8 -2.86 20.90 -12.64
CA THR A 8 -4.28 20.96 -13.03
C THR A 8 -4.85 19.57 -13.30
N GLU A 9 -4.07 18.65 -13.81
CA GLU A 9 -4.49 17.26 -14.07
C GLU A 9 -4.66 16.47 -12.76
N CYS A 10 -3.75 16.58 -11.79
CA CYS A 10 -3.95 15.95 -10.49
C CYS A 10 -5.07 16.59 -9.67
N SER A 11 -5.29 17.89 -9.77
CA SER A 11 -6.41 18.57 -9.10
C SER A 11 -7.75 18.38 -9.82
N ILE A 12 -7.73 18.12 -11.13
CA ILE A 12 -8.92 17.89 -11.96
C ILE A 12 -9.26 16.39 -12.00
N ASN A 13 -8.25 15.51 -12.15
CA ASN A 13 -8.45 14.06 -12.30
C ASN A 13 -8.15 13.25 -11.02
N GLY A 14 -7.75 13.92 -9.93
CA GLY A 14 -7.31 13.28 -8.69
C GLY A 14 -5.93 12.63 -8.79
N ILE A 15 -5.33 12.40 -7.62
CA ILE A 15 -4.09 11.63 -7.54
C ILE A 15 -4.39 10.23 -8.07
N CYS A 16 -3.66 9.80 -9.09
CA CYS A 16 -3.80 8.49 -9.70
C CYS A 16 -4.83 8.37 -10.83
N SER A 17 -5.03 9.45 -11.58
CA SER A 17 -5.99 9.48 -12.70
C SER A 17 -7.44 9.15 -12.29
N ILE A 18 -7.82 9.43 -11.05
CA ILE A 18 -9.20 9.24 -10.60
C ILE A 18 -10.10 10.23 -11.33
N ASN A 19 -11.30 9.76 -11.67
CA ASN A 19 -12.36 10.64 -12.17
C ASN A 19 -12.55 11.84 -11.22
N ASN A 20 -12.60 13.04 -11.78
CA ASN A 20 -12.72 14.30 -11.05
C ASN A 20 -13.91 14.30 -10.05
N ALA A 21 -15.02 13.68 -10.40
CA ALA A 21 -16.18 13.57 -9.54
C ALA A 21 -15.87 12.74 -8.27
N ILE A 22 -15.16 11.62 -8.41
CA ILE A 22 -14.76 10.76 -7.28
C ILE A 22 -13.79 11.51 -6.38
N SER A 23 -12.76 12.14 -6.97
CA SER A 23 -11.78 12.92 -6.21
C SER A 23 -12.44 14.07 -5.43
N SER A 24 -13.37 14.78 -6.05
CA SER A 24 -14.11 15.88 -5.39
C SER A 24 -14.99 15.38 -4.25
N LEU A 25 -15.57 14.20 -4.40
CA LEU A 25 -16.37 13.56 -3.37
C LEU A 25 -15.53 13.14 -2.17
N HIS A 26 -14.35 12.56 -2.43
CA HIS A 26 -13.39 12.20 -1.39
C HIS A 26 -12.89 13.42 -0.62
N GLU A 27 -12.67 14.56 -1.28
CA GLU A 27 -12.29 15.79 -0.60
C GLU A 27 -13.37 16.24 0.41
N VAL A 28 -14.66 16.15 0.06
CA VAL A 28 -15.75 16.46 0.99
C VAL A 28 -15.76 15.49 2.17
N VAL A 29 -15.62 14.19 1.92
CA VAL A 29 -15.55 13.18 2.99
C VAL A 29 -14.35 13.45 3.91
N LEU A 30 -13.19 13.75 3.35
CA LEU A 30 -12.01 14.09 4.13
C LEU A 30 -12.18 15.35 4.97
N LEU A 31 -12.92 16.36 4.49
CA LEU A 31 -13.24 17.56 5.29
C LEU A 31 -14.08 17.21 6.53
N HIS A 32 -15.06 16.31 6.40
CA HIS A 32 -15.83 15.81 7.54
C HIS A 32 -14.94 15.02 8.51
N ILE A 33 -14.09 14.12 7.99
CA ILE A 33 -13.15 13.34 8.82
C ILE A 33 -12.18 14.26 9.57
N LYS A 34 -11.60 15.26 8.91
CA LYS A 34 -10.70 16.23 9.56
C LYS A 34 -11.38 17.00 10.69
N ASN A 35 -12.66 17.35 10.52
CA ASN A 35 -13.43 18.01 11.57
C ASN A 35 -13.67 17.08 12.76
N LEU A 36 -14.03 15.82 12.49
CA LEU A 36 -14.21 14.79 13.51
C LEU A 36 -12.88 14.45 14.21
N ALA A 37 -11.79 14.35 13.45
CA ALA A 37 -10.45 14.02 13.96
C ALA A 37 -9.99 14.99 15.06
N PHE A 38 -10.27 16.28 14.92
CA PHE A 38 -9.97 17.27 15.96
C PHE A 38 -10.56 16.85 17.32
N TYR A 39 -11.84 16.51 17.36
CA TYR A 39 -12.52 16.13 18.60
C TYR A 39 -12.09 14.74 19.10
N ILE A 40 -11.88 13.78 18.21
CA ILE A 40 -11.37 12.45 18.58
C ILE A 40 -10.00 12.56 19.24
N LEU A 41 -9.09 13.38 18.71
CA LEU A 41 -7.75 13.56 19.27
C LEU A 41 -7.81 14.25 20.65
N LYS A 42 -8.64 15.28 20.82
CA LYS A 42 -8.88 15.90 22.13
C LYS A 42 -9.46 14.91 23.15
N LEU A 43 -10.41 14.08 22.74
CA LEU A 43 -10.99 13.03 23.60
C LEU A 43 -9.97 11.96 23.96
N LYS A 44 -9.10 11.56 23.00
CA LYS A 44 -7.98 10.64 23.25
C LYS A 44 -7.05 11.17 24.35
N ASP A 45 -6.71 12.45 24.31
CA ASP A 45 -5.86 13.10 25.33
C ASP A 45 -6.49 13.03 26.72
N PHE A 46 -7.82 12.95 26.81
CA PHE A 46 -8.58 12.74 28.04
C PHE A 46 -8.82 11.26 28.40
N GLY A 47 -8.26 10.33 27.63
CA GLY A 47 -8.46 8.89 27.81
C GLY A 47 -9.82 8.37 27.34
N ILE A 48 -10.59 9.16 26.60
CA ILE A 48 -11.92 8.80 26.11
C ILE A 48 -11.78 8.28 24.66
N THR A 49 -12.11 7.00 24.45
CA THR A 49 -12.06 6.35 23.13
C THR A 49 -13.39 5.69 22.77
N ASN A 50 -13.63 5.49 21.48
CA ASN A 50 -14.82 4.80 20.97
C ASN A 50 -14.44 3.88 19.80
N ASP A 51 -14.46 2.56 20.05
CA ASP A 51 -14.03 1.56 19.07
C ASP A 51 -14.99 1.44 17.87
N LEU A 52 -16.29 1.74 18.04
CA LEU A 52 -17.23 1.74 16.91
C LEU A 52 -16.95 2.90 15.95
N ILE A 53 -16.73 4.10 16.48
CA ILE A 53 -16.34 5.27 15.66
C ILE A 53 -15.01 4.98 14.94
N LYS A 54 -14.05 4.39 15.65
CA LYS A 54 -12.74 4.01 15.06
C LYS A 54 -12.92 3.06 13.89
N ALA A 55 -13.69 1.99 14.04
CA ALA A 55 -13.89 1.00 12.99
C ALA A 55 -14.54 1.62 11.74
N ASP A 56 -15.61 2.40 11.92
CA ASP A 56 -16.32 3.05 10.81
C ASP A 56 -15.44 4.10 10.10
N VAL A 57 -14.77 4.95 10.86
CA VAL A 57 -13.88 5.99 10.28
C VAL A 57 -12.70 5.34 9.55
N THR A 58 -12.16 4.22 10.05
CA THR A 58 -11.11 3.46 9.35
C THR A 58 -11.62 2.93 8.00
N ASN A 59 -12.82 2.36 7.95
CA ASN A 59 -13.44 1.87 6.72
C ASN A 59 -13.71 3.01 5.73
N ILE A 60 -14.18 4.17 6.21
CA ILE A 60 -14.41 5.35 5.36
C ILE A 60 -13.08 5.87 4.79
N LEU A 61 -12.04 5.99 5.62
CA LEU A 61 -10.69 6.36 5.17
C LEU A 61 -10.14 5.37 4.15
N TYR A 62 -10.32 4.07 4.39
CA TYR A 62 -9.91 3.05 3.43
C TYR A 62 -10.61 3.24 2.09
N GLY A 63 -11.93 3.44 2.07
CA GLY A 63 -12.68 3.74 0.86
C GLY A 63 -12.14 4.96 0.11
N VAL A 64 -11.82 6.04 0.82
CA VAL A 64 -11.17 7.23 0.23
C VAL A 64 -9.82 6.87 -0.39
N PHE A 65 -8.96 6.16 0.33
CA PHE A 65 -7.59 5.89 -0.10
C PHE A 65 -7.46 4.79 -1.16
N ILE A 66 -8.45 3.89 -1.28
CA ILE A 66 -8.53 2.94 -2.40
C ILE A 66 -9.28 3.50 -3.61
N ASN A 67 -9.72 4.76 -3.55
CA ASN A 67 -10.44 5.43 -4.61
C ASN A 67 -11.83 4.83 -4.90
N ALA A 68 -12.55 4.38 -3.88
CA ALA A 68 -13.89 3.85 -4.03
C ALA A 68 -14.86 4.88 -4.62
N ALA A 69 -15.66 4.44 -5.58
CA ALA A 69 -16.76 5.24 -6.14
C ALA A 69 -18.02 5.01 -5.30
N TYR A 70 -18.48 6.05 -4.60
CA TYR A 70 -19.68 5.96 -3.79
C TYR A 70 -20.97 6.14 -4.62
N SER A 71 -21.95 5.30 -4.33
CA SER A 71 -23.34 5.56 -4.72
C SER A 71 -23.94 6.69 -3.89
N GLN A 72 -25.09 7.23 -4.32
CA GLN A 72 -25.84 8.25 -3.53
C GLN A 72 -26.19 7.71 -2.12
N ALA A 73 -26.57 6.43 -2.02
CA ALA A 73 -26.94 5.82 -0.75
C ALA A 73 -25.73 5.69 0.19
N GLU A 74 -24.60 5.18 -0.29
CA GLU A 74 -23.36 5.07 0.48
C GLU A 74 -22.83 6.45 0.90
N TYR A 75 -22.85 7.42 0.00
CA TYR A 75 -22.45 8.79 0.34
C TYR A 75 -23.32 9.38 1.46
N ASN A 76 -24.64 9.17 1.40
CA ASN A 76 -25.55 9.62 2.45
C ASN A 76 -25.30 8.92 3.77
N GLU A 77 -25.06 7.62 3.77
CA GLU A 77 -24.70 6.85 4.96
C GLU A 77 -23.41 7.37 5.59
N ILE A 78 -22.34 7.49 4.79
CA ILE A 78 -21.03 8.01 5.23
C ILE A 78 -21.20 9.38 5.88
N THR A 79 -21.85 10.32 5.20
CA THR A 79 -21.98 11.69 5.72
C THR A 79 -22.88 11.77 6.94
N THR A 80 -23.94 10.97 7.01
CA THR A 80 -24.82 10.88 8.19
C THR A 80 -24.07 10.32 9.40
N ASN A 81 -23.28 9.25 9.21
CA ASN A 81 -22.47 8.67 10.26
C ASN A 81 -21.40 9.66 10.76
N LEU A 82 -20.67 10.31 9.85
CA LEU A 82 -19.66 11.30 10.22
C LEU A 82 -20.26 12.50 10.98
N ASP A 83 -21.43 12.96 10.58
CA ASP A 83 -22.15 14.03 11.29
C ASP A 83 -22.61 13.61 12.69
N LYS A 84 -23.14 12.39 12.82
CA LYS A 84 -23.51 11.78 14.10
C LYS A 84 -22.30 11.66 15.02
N TYR A 85 -21.20 11.09 14.53
CA TYR A 85 -19.96 10.93 15.31
C TYR A 85 -19.35 12.26 15.71
N THR A 86 -19.37 13.24 14.82
CA THR A 86 -18.91 14.61 15.13
C THR A 86 -19.76 15.22 16.26
N SER A 87 -21.08 15.11 16.18
CA SER A 87 -21.99 15.66 17.20
C SER A 87 -21.79 14.97 18.56
N GLN A 88 -21.62 13.66 18.57
CA GLN A 88 -21.33 12.89 19.79
C GLN A 88 -19.98 13.29 20.39
N SER A 89 -18.95 13.40 19.55
CA SER A 89 -17.60 13.78 20.00
C SER A 89 -17.56 15.21 20.55
N ILE A 90 -18.25 16.16 19.92
CA ILE A 90 -18.41 17.53 20.44
C ILE A 90 -19.06 17.50 21.81
N TYR A 91 -20.20 16.81 21.96
CA TYR A 91 -20.91 16.72 23.23
C TYR A 91 -20.01 16.17 24.36
N LEU A 92 -19.32 15.07 24.10
CA LEU A 92 -18.42 14.45 25.09
C LEU A 92 -17.24 15.37 25.44
N TYR A 93 -16.63 16.01 24.44
CA TYR A 93 -15.53 16.94 24.63
C TYR A 93 -15.95 18.16 25.43
N GLU A 94 -17.05 18.85 25.07
CA GLU A 94 -17.54 20.00 25.78
C GLU A 94 -18.00 19.68 27.21
N LYS A 95 -18.63 18.50 27.42
CA LYS A 95 -18.99 18.00 28.74
C LYS A 95 -17.78 17.85 29.63
N TYR A 96 -16.73 17.12 29.13
CA TYR A 96 -15.50 16.91 29.87
C TYR A 96 -14.79 18.24 30.21
N CYS A 97 -14.70 19.16 29.25
CA CYS A 97 -14.10 20.48 29.49
C CYS A 97 -14.82 21.25 30.58
N ARG A 98 -16.18 21.28 30.58
CA ARG A 98 -16.97 21.96 31.61
C ARG A 98 -16.80 21.34 33.01
N GLU A 99 -16.79 20.01 33.09
CA GLU A 99 -16.62 19.26 34.35
C GLU A 99 -15.21 19.45 34.96
N ASN A 100 -14.19 19.72 34.12
CA ASN A 100 -12.81 19.91 34.54
C ASN A 100 -12.32 21.37 34.45
N ASN A 101 -13.19 22.33 34.20
CA ASN A 101 -12.88 23.76 34.06
C ASN A 101 -11.81 24.05 32.99
N LEU A 102 -11.86 23.34 31.86
CA LEU A 102 -10.95 23.52 30.74
C LEU A 102 -11.57 24.42 29.67
N GLU A 103 -10.73 25.15 28.93
CA GLU A 103 -11.17 25.96 27.80
C GLU A 103 -11.66 25.06 26.66
N ILE A 104 -12.80 25.44 26.04
CA ILE A 104 -13.37 24.73 24.90
C ILE A 104 -12.77 25.28 23.62
N GLU A 105 -11.85 24.53 23.06
CA GLU A 105 -11.28 24.81 21.75
C GLU A 105 -12.21 24.36 20.63
N LYS A 106 -12.13 25.00 19.46
CA LYS A 106 -12.90 24.65 18.26
C LYS A 106 -11.99 24.63 17.03
N PRO A 107 -12.19 23.70 16.10
CA PRO A 107 -11.42 23.70 14.86
C PRO A 107 -11.75 24.95 14.04
N ASN A 108 -10.73 25.52 13.42
CA ASN A 108 -10.86 26.74 12.61
C ASN A 108 -11.46 26.46 11.22
N ARG A 109 -12.46 25.57 11.17
CA ARG A 109 -13.10 25.16 9.90
C ARG A 109 -14.60 24.98 10.08
N LYS A 110 -15.35 25.32 9.02
CA LYS A 110 -16.78 25.06 8.93
C LYS A 110 -17.03 24.04 7.84
N VAL A 111 -17.54 22.87 8.20
CA VAL A 111 -17.96 21.85 7.26
C VAL A 111 -19.41 22.12 6.86
N LYS A 112 -19.64 22.30 5.54
CA LYS A 112 -20.99 22.48 5.02
C LYS A 112 -21.60 21.11 4.72
N LYS A 113 -22.71 20.79 5.36
CA LYS A 113 -23.46 19.56 5.10
C LYS A 113 -24.01 19.54 3.67
N THR A 114 -23.73 18.48 2.96
CA THR A 114 -24.19 18.25 1.60
C THR A 114 -24.66 16.81 1.47
N TYR A 115 -25.96 16.60 1.45
CA TYR A 115 -26.58 15.27 1.36
C TYR A 115 -26.81 14.78 -0.08
N ASN A 116 -26.72 15.66 -1.06
CA ASN A 116 -26.84 15.31 -2.46
C ASN A 116 -25.47 15.17 -3.10
N ILE A 117 -25.20 14.01 -3.73
CA ILE A 117 -23.89 13.67 -4.29
C ILE A 117 -23.42 14.69 -5.35
N ILE A 118 -24.35 15.22 -6.19
CA ILE A 118 -24.01 16.22 -7.21
C ILE A 118 -23.56 17.53 -6.56
N ASN A 119 -24.24 17.95 -5.50
CA ASN A 119 -23.87 19.14 -4.76
C ASN A 119 -22.57 18.93 -3.98
N ALA A 120 -22.32 17.71 -3.49
CA ALA A 120 -21.07 17.33 -2.85
C ALA A 120 -19.89 17.41 -3.83
N ILE A 121 -20.05 16.85 -5.02
CA ILE A 121 -19.03 16.92 -6.09
C ILE A 121 -18.71 18.40 -6.40
N ARG A 122 -19.71 19.24 -6.65
CA ARG A 122 -19.51 20.68 -6.89
C ARG A 122 -18.85 21.41 -5.71
N THR A 123 -19.15 20.98 -4.49
CA THR A 123 -18.55 21.55 -3.27
C THR A 123 -17.09 21.14 -3.15
N GLY A 124 -16.79 19.88 -3.40
CA GLY A 124 -15.41 19.34 -3.43
C GLY A 124 -14.57 20.01 -4.50
N GLU A 125 -15.05 20.14 -5.73
CA GLU A 125 -14.36 20.86 -6.80
C GLU A 125 -13.99 22.29 -6.38
N LYS A 126 -14.96 23.04 -5.85
CA LYS A 126 -14.72 24.43 -5.39
C LYS A 126 -13.75 24.48 -4.22
N SER A 127 -13.84 23.55 -3.28
CA SER A 127 -12.97 23.45 -2.12
C SER A 127 -11.54 23.13 -2.54
N SER A 128 -11.37 22.09 -3.35
CA SER A 128 -10.07 21.66 -3.86
C SER A 128 -9.38 22.74 -4.67
N LEU A 129 -10.09 23.38 -5.61
CA LEU A 129 -9.52 24.45 -6.45
C LEU A 129 -9.15 25.68 -5.62
N LYS A 130 -9.98 26.10 -4.66
CA LYS A 130 -9.69 27.22 -3.78
C LYS A 130 -8.48 26.94 -2.90
N LYS A 131 -8.46 25.79 -2.24
CA LYS A 131 -7.37 25.34 -1.40
C LYS A 131 -6.08 25.22 -2.20
N TYR A 132 -6.12 24.57 -3.36
CA TYR A 132 -4.93 24.36 -4.18
C TYR A 132 -4.32 25.68 -4.69
N LYS A 133 -5.14 26.67 -5.02
CA LYS A 133 -4.68 28.00 -5.40
C LYS A 133 -4.05 28.78 -4.24
N SER A 134 -4.50 28.53 -3.00
CA SER A 134 -4.01 29.24 -1.81
C SER A 134 -2.74 28.63 -1.21
N LEU A 135 -2.41 27.38 -1.53
CA LEU A 135 -1.23 26.71 -1.02
C LEU A 135 0.02 27.07 -1.80
N SER A 136 1.14 27.25 -1.08
CA SER A 136 2.47 27.34 -1.71
C SER A 136 2.86 26.01 -2.39
N PRO A 137 3.84 26.02 -3.31
CA PRO A 137 4.37 24.77 -3.89
C PRO A 137 4.82 23.76 -2.82
N GLU A 138 5.53 24.21 -1.79
CA GLU A 138 5.98 23.37 -0.70
C GLU A 138 4.79 22.72 0.05
N GLN A 139 3.76 23.50 0.35
CA GLN A 139 2.55 22.99 1.02
C GLN A 139 1.84 21.92 0.19
N LYS A 140 1.72 22.14 -1.13
CA LYS A 140 1.13 21.15 -2.05
C LYS A 140 1.89 19.84 -2.04
N ASN A 141 3.19 19.91 -2.12
CA ASN A 141 4.08 18.75 -2.16
C ASN A 141 4.09 18.01 -0.81
N THR A 142 4.08 18.75 0.30
CA THR A 142 3.95 18.18 1.63
C THR A 142 2.62 17.46 1.79
N TYR A 143 1.54 18.05 1.27
CA TYR A 143 0.21 17.43 1.29
C TYR A 143 0.17 16.12 0.52
N GLU A 144 0.82 16.05 -0.63
CA GLU A 144 0.90 14.84 -1.44
C GLU A 144 1.67 13.72 -0.72
N ILE A 145 2.83 14.03 -0.11
CA ILE A 145 3.60 13.04 0.67
C ILE A 145 2.80 12.52 1.87
N VAL A 146 2.14 13.42 2.59
CA VAL A 146 1.25 13.04 3.69
C VAL A 146 0.13 12.13 3.21
N TYR A 147 -0.47 12.44 2.07
CA TYR A 147 -1.52 11.59 1.48
C TYR A 147 -1.01 10.18 1.17
N PHE A 148 0.17 10.04 0.57
CA PHE A 148 0.77 8.72 0.28
C PHE A 148 1.06 7.93 1.56
N LEU A 149 1.58 8.59 2.60
CA LEU A 149 1.85 7.94 3.88
C LEU A 149 0.55 7.48 4.56
N CYS A 150 -0.44 8.38 4.69
CA CYS A 150 -1.75 8.04 5.26
C CYS A 150 -2.41 6.87 4.52
N ARG A 151 -2.38 6.90 3.18
CA ARG A 151 -2.89 5.82 2.35
C ARG A 151 -2.24 4.49 2.69
N SER A 152 -0.92 4.46 2.77
CA SER A 152 -0.16 3.24 3.06
C SER A 152 -0.49 2.72 4.47
N ILE A 153 -0.57 3.60 5.46
CA ILE A 153 -0.93 3.23 6.84
C ILE A 153 -2.35 2.66 6.88
N VAL A 154 -3.34 3.34 6.30
CA VAL A 154 -4.75 2.90 6.34
C VAL A 154 -4.94 1.54 5.68
N ILE A 155 -4.29 1.30 4.54
CA ILE A 155 -4.35 -0.01 3.88
C ILE A 155 -3.76 -1.09 4.79
N LYS A 156 -2.64 -0.82 5.45
CA LYS A 156 -2.02 -1.79 6.37
C LYS A 156 -2.83 -1.99 7.65
N ILE A 157 -3.55 -0.98 8.14
CA ILE A 157 -4.53 -1.16 9.24
C ILE A 157 -5.58 -2.19 8.84
N VAL A 158 -6.19 -2.02 7.66
CA VAL A 158 -7.25 -2.93 7.20
C VAL A 158 -6.71 -4.33 6.92
N GLU A 159 -5.50 -4.45 6.36
CA GLU A 159 -4.85 -5.76 6.20
C GLU A 159 -4.64 -6.47 7.55
N LEU A 160 -4.14 -5.74 8.55
CA LEU A 160 -3.93 -6.30 9.89
C LEU A 160 -5.25 -6.67 10.58
N GLN A 161 -6.31 -5.86 10.42
CA GLN A 161 -7.64 -6.16 10.93
C GLN A 161 -8.24 -7.43 10.31
N ARG A 162 -8.02 -7.67 9.02
CA ARG A 162 -8.41 -8.92 8.34
C ARG A 162 -7.70 -10.15 8.90
N LEU A 163 -6.50 -9.98 9.45
CA LEU A 163 -5.78 -11.01 10.18
C LEU A 163 -6.20 -11.14 11.66
N GLY A 164 -7.22 -10.39 12.08
CA GLY A 164 -7.77 -10.43 13.44
C GLY A 164 -7.03 -9.58 14.48
N ILE A 165 -6.14 -8.69 14.06
CA ILE A 165 -5.35 -7.83 14.95
C ILE A 165 -5.77 -6.36 14.79
N ASP A 166 -5.99 -5.68 15.91
CA ASP A 166 -6.24 -4.24 15.95
C ASP A 166 -5.03 -3.49 16.53
N TYR A 167 -4.54 -2.49 15.78
CA TYR A 167 -3.44 -1.63 16.21
C TYR A 167 -3.91 -0.16 16.30
N LYS A 168 -4.37 0.23 17.49
CA LYS A 168 -5.02 1.52 17.76
C LYS A 168 -4.13 2.73 17.43
N ASP A 169 -2.82 2.63 17.70
CA ASP A 169 -1.90 3.75 17.48
C ASP A 169 -1.81 4.16 16.01
N ALA A 170 -1.97 3.21 15.09
CA ALA A 170 -1.96 3.50 13.67
C ALA A 170 -3.16 4.37 13.24
N TYR A 171 -4.36 4.08 13.76
CA TYR A 171 -5.53 4.90 13.52
C TYR A 171 -5.33 6.34 14.00
N TYR A 172 -4.87 6.51 15.23
CA TYR A 172 -4.62 7.85 15.78
C TYR A 172 -3.51 8.59 15.04
N SER A 173 -2.46 7.90 14.62
CA SER A 173 -1.39 8.48 13.80
C SER A 173 -1.92 9.08 12.49
N VAL A 174 -2.84 8.36 11.81
CA VAL A 174 -3.48 8.88 10.59
C VAL A 174 -4.29 10.15 10.90
N LEU A 175 -5.06 10.17 11.99
CA LEU A 175 -5.84 11.36 12.38
C LEU A 175 -4.94 12.54 12.77
N GLU A 176 -3.85 12.30 13.51
CA GLU A 176 -2.87 13.31 13.89
C GLU A 176 -2.25 13.99 12.67
N ILE A 177 -1.76 13.21 11.70
CA ILE A 177 -1.10 13.76 10.52
C ILE A 177 -2.09 14.44 9.55
N ILE A 178 -3.32 13.91 9.38
CA ILE A 178 -4.36 14.56 8.59
C ILE A 178 -4.76 15.90 9.23
N ASN A 179 -4.87 15.96 10.57
CA ASN A 179 -5.23 17.17 11.27
C ASN A 179 -4.11 18.22 11.25
N SER A 180 -2.84 17.80 11.27
CA SER A 180 -1.69 18.72 11.20
C SER A 180 -1.64 19.52 9.90
N CYS A 181 -2.17 18.97 8.80
CA CYS A 181 -2.26 19.65 7.52
C CYS A 181 -3.22 20.86 7.50
N GLU A 182 -3.98 21.06 8.56
CA GLU A 182 -4.93 22.18 8.69
C GLU A 182 -4.41 23.29 9.62
N LEU A 183 -3.23 23.11 10.19
CA LEU A 183 -2.62 24.11 11.06
C LEU A 183 -2.22 25.36 10.27
N SER A 184 -2.32 26.52 10.92
CA SER A 184 -1.80 27.76 10.35
C SER A 184 -0.29 27.64 10.14
N GLY A 185 0.19 27.99 8.94
CA GLY A 185 1.61 27.85 8.61
C GLY A 185 2.06 26.41 8.30
N PHE A 186 1.11 25.54 7.92
CA PHE A 186 1.43 24.19 7.49
C PHE A 186 2.58 24.16 6.46
N CYS A 187 3.66 23.52 6.81
CA CYS A 187 4.79 23.19 5.95
C CYS A 187 5.46 21.92 6.45
N PHE A 188 6.34 21.31 5.66
CA PHE A 188 6.97 20.05 6.04
C PHE A 188 7.71 20.15 7.39
N ASP A 189 8.49 21.20 7.59
CA ASP A 189 9.32 21.35 8.78
C ASP A 189 8.46 21.44 10.08
N ASN A 190 7.26 22.02 9.98
CA ASN A 190 6.35 22.14 11.13
C ASN A 190 5.62 20.83 11.50
N ILE A 191 5.54 19.87 10.57
CA ILE A 191 4.88 18.57 10.82
C ILE A 191 5.87 17.41 10.89
N LYS A 192 7.16 17.71 10.81
CA LYS A 192 8.22 16.70 10.70
C LYS A 192 8.14 15.63 11.79
N ASP A 193 7.97 16.02 13.05
CA ASP A 193 7.93 15.06 14.16
C ASP A 193 6.71 14.15 14.08
N ILE A 194 5.54 14.69 13.72
CA ILE A 194 4.32 13.90 13.51
C ILE A 194 4.51 12.95 12.32
N PHE A 195 5.17 13.44 11.28
CA PHE A 195 5.43 12.67 10.06
C PHE A 195 6.41 11.52 10.34
N ASP A 196 7.53 11.79 11.01
CA ASP A 196 8.53 10.78 11.39
C ASP A 196 7.91 9.71 12.32
N LYS A 197 7.08 10.12 13.30
CA LYS A 197 6.30 9.20 14.13
C LYS A 197 5.38 8.31 13.28
N SER A 198 4.73 8.88 12.27
CA SER A 198 3.82 8.12 11.40
C SER A 198 4.57 7.11 10.52
N ILE A 199 5.80 7.40 10.10
CA ILE A 199 6.66 6.44 9.42
C ILE A 199 7.00 5.28 10.36
N GLY A 200 7.34 5.56 11.62
CA GLY A 200 7.59 4.54 12.64
C GLY A 200 6.36 3.63 12.85
N VAL A 201 5.16 4.21 12.89
CA VAL A 201 3.90 3.46 12.97
C VAL A 201 3.69 2.57 11.74
N TYR A 202 3.98 3.06 10.54
CA TYR A 202 3.91 2.24 9.32
C TYR A 202 4.87 1.04 9.38
N LEU A 203 6.10 1.25 9.86
CA LEU A 203 7.09 0.19 10.06
C LEU A 203 6.58 -0.88 11.05
N GLU A 204 6.00 -0.47 12.17
CA GLU A 204 5.44 -1.41 13.17
C GLU A 204 4.24 -2.18 12.60
N LEU A 205 3.37 -1.54 11.83
CA LEU A 205 2.28 -2.23 11.11
C LEU A 205 2.83 -3.34 10.19
N MET A 206 3.88 -3.04 9.43
CA MET A 206 4.52 -4.03 8.56
C MET A 206 5.06 -5.22 9.35
N LYS A 207 5.76 -4.96 10.46
CA LYS A 207 6.29 -6.02 11.34
C LYS A 207 5.17 -6.88 11.93
N LEU A 208 4.08 -6.26 12.40
CA LEU A 208 2.94 -6.96 12.96
C LEU A 208 2.23 -7.83 11.91
N ILE A 209 2.01 -7.32 10.70
CA ILE A 209 1.44 -8.10 9.60
C ILE A 209 2.30 -9.32 9.33
N PHE A 210 3.61 -9.15 9.14
CA PHE A 210 4.51 -10.27 8.81
C PHE A 210 4.60 -11.31 9.93
N ALA A 211 4.61 -10.88 11.19
CA ALA A 211 4.61 -11.79 12.33
C ALA A 211 3.28 -12.57 12.41
N THR A 212 2.16 -11.91 12.16
CA THR A 212 0.82 -12.52 12.19
C THR A 212 0.65 -13.50 11.04
N GLU A 213 1.07 -13.13 9.82
CA GLU A 213 1.02 -14.02 8.66
C GLU A 213 1.88 -15.27 8.88
N LYS A 214 3.09 -15.12 9.42
CA LYS A 214 3.95 -16.27 9.77
C LYS A 214 3.27 -17.19 10.78
N LYS A 215 2.57 -16.63 11.76
CA LYS A 215 1.83 -17.40 12.77
C LYS A 215 0.62 -18.14 12.18
N LEU A 216 -0.11 -17.49 11.26
CA LEU A 216 -1.33 -18.04 10.67
C LEU A 216 -1.05 -19.00 9.52
N PHE A 217 -0.08 -18.70 8.67
CA PHE A 217 0.12 -19.39 7.40
C PHE A 217 1.44 -20.16 7.32
N GLY A 218 2.29 -20.07 8.33
CA GLY A 218 3.58 -20.76 8.37
C GLY A 218 4.77 -19.95 7.87
N LYS A 219 5.95 -20.57 7.82
CA LYS A 219 7.16 -19.97 7.26
C LYS A 219 7.09 -20.02 5.73
N ILE A 220 7.70 -19.04 5.07
CA ILE A 220 7.87 -19.05 3.62
C ILE A 220 8.80 -20.21 3.23
N GLU A 221 8.43 -20.93 2.17
CA GLU A 221 9.18 -22.03 1.58
C GLU A 221 9.47 -21.74 0.11
N GLU A 222 10.56 -22.29 -0.42
CA GLU A 222 10.88 -22.21 -1.86
C GLU A 222 9.95 -23.15 -2.63
N VAL A 223 9.33 -22.65 -3.70
CA VAL A 223 8.37 -23.40 -4.52
C VAL A 223 8.41 -22.96 -5.98
N ASP A 224 8.12 -23.90 -6.88
CA ASP A 224 7.83 -23.61 -8.28
C ASP A 224 6.32 -23.49 -8.47
N ILE A 225 5.86 -22.27 -8.73
CA ILE A 225 4.44 -21.95 -8.90
C ILE A 225 4.05 -22.17 -10.35
N ASP A 226 3.09 -23.05 -10.59
CA ASP A 226 2.54 -23.29 -11.92
C ASP A 226 1.70 -22.08 -12.40
N THR A 227 1.88 -21.70 -13.66
CA THR A 227 1.06 -20.65 -14.29
C THR A 227 0.12 -21.22 -15.35
N SER A 228 0.02 -22.52 -15.47
CA SER A 228 -0.87 -23.21 -16.41
C SER A 228 -2.34 -23.07 -16.00
N SER A 229 -3.24 -23.23 -16.98
CA SER A 229 -4.69 -23.30 -16.73
C SER A 229 -5.17 -24.72 -16.84
N TYR A 230 -5.88 -25.21 -15.84
CA TYR A 230 -6.43 -26.56 -15.78
C TYR A 230 -7.91 -26.58 -16.20
N GLU A 231 -8.35 -27.64 -16.85
CA GLU A 231 -9.76 -27.83 -17.17
C GLU A 231 -10.64 -27.78 -15.90
N GLY A 232 -11.81 -27.17 -16.01
CA GLY A 232 -12.80 -27.09 -14.93
C GLY A 232 -13.24 -25.70 -14.56
N LYS A 233 -14.17 -25.66 -13.60
CA LYS A 233 -14.67 -24.42 -13.00
C LYS A 233 -13.57 -23.76 -12.15
N SER A 234 -13.51 -22.44 -12.17
CA SER A 234 -12.36 -21.76 -11.58
C SER A 234 -12.71 -20.42 -10.95
N ILE A 235 -12.05 -20.09 -9.84
CA ILE A 235 -12.08 -18.79 -9.15
C ILE A 235 -10.69 -18.15 -9.28
N LEU A 236 -10.65 -16.83 -9.54
CA LEU A 236 -9.45 -16.01 -9.46
C LEU A 236 -9.48 -15.16 -8.21
N VAL A 237 -8.43 -15.20 -7.41
CA VAL A 237 -8.26 -14.33 -6.23
C VAL A 237 -7.13 -13.36 -6.49
N SER A 238 -7.45 -12.06 -6.53
CA SER A 238 -6.52 -10.97 -6.85
C SER A 238 -6.42 -9.98 -5.70
N GLY A 239 -5.25 -9.42 -5.50
CA GLY A 239 -4.99 -8.40 -4.47
C GLY A 239 -4.01 -8.88 -3.41
N SER A 240 -4.33 -8.73 -2.10
CA SER A 240 -3.41 -9.04 -1.01
C SER A 240 -4.06 -9.72 0.20
N ASN A 241 -5.33 -10.10 0.09
CA ASN A 241 -6.05 -10.68 1.22
C ASN A 241 -5.83 -12.20 1.28
N LEU A 242 -4.77 -12.64 1.96
CA LEU A 242 -4.42 -14.06 2.17
C LEU A 242 -5.50 -14.80 2.97
N LYS A 243 -6.15 -14.11 3.92
CA LYS A 243 -7.22 -14.71 4.72
C LYS A 243 -8.43 -15.08 3.87
N ALA A 244 -8.85 -14.17 2.99
CA ALA A 244 -9.91 -14.45 2.03
C ALA A 244 -9.58 -15.63 1.09
N LEU A 245 -8.34 -15.72 0.64
CA LEU A 245 -7.90 -16.85 -0.17
C LEU A 245 -8.00 -18.17 0.63
N GLN A 246 -7.53 -18.19 1.87
CA GLN A 246 -7.65 -19.37 2.74
C GLN A 246 -9.11 -19.79 2.93
N GLU A 247 -9.99 -18.85 3.25
CA GLU A 247 -11.42 -19.09 3.46
C GLU A 247 -12.12 -19.62 2.20
N ILE A 248 -11.77 -19.11 1.02
CA ILE A 248 -12.26 -19.65 -0.27
C ILE A 248 -11.76 -21.07 -0.46
N LEU A 249 -10.47 -21.33 -0.19
CA LEU A 249 -9.92 -22.67 -0.30
C LEU A 249 -10.64 -23.65 0.66
N GLU A 250 -10.91 -23.23 1.89
CA GLU A 250 -11.66 -24.04 2.86
C GLU A 250 -13.09 -24.33 2.39
N GLN A 251 -13.81 -23.32 1.86
CA GLN A 251 -15.20 -23.47 1.41
C GLN A 251 -15.34 -24.20 0.07
N THR A 252 -14.25 -24.37 -0.67
CA THR A 252 -14.25 -25.05 -1.99
C THR A 252 -13.57 -26.42 -1.97
N VAL A 253 -13.21 -26.96 -0.80
CA VAL A 253 -12.70 -28.34 -0.68
C VAL A 253 -13.73 -29.32 -1.29
N ASP A 254 -13.26 -30.27 -2.06
CA ASP A 254 -14.04 -31.32 -2.73
C ASP A 254 -15.16 -30.82 -3.68
N SER A 255 -15.19 -29.52 -3.99
CA SER A 255 -16.20 -28.94 -4.89
C SER A 255 -15.89 -29.14 -6.38
N GLY A 256 -14.67 -29.56 -6.72
CA GLY A 256 -14.17 -29.63 -8.10
C GLY A 256 -13.83 -28.24 -8.70
N ILE A 257 -13.82 -27.20 -7.88
CA ILE A 257 -13.44 -25.84 -8.31
C ILE A 257 -11.92 -25.65 -8.18
N ASN A 258 -11.29 -25.17 -9.24
CA ASN A 258 -9.89 -24.77 -9.24
C ASN A 258 -9.75 -23.32 -8.77
N VAL A 259 -8.83 -23.05 -7.84
CA VAL A 259 -8.53 -21.71 -7.36
C VAL A 259 -7.19 -21.24 -7.92
N TYR A 260 -7.15 -20.00 -8.38
CA TYR A 260 -5.94 -19.35 -8.90
C TYR A 260 -5.70 -18.05 -8.17
N THR A 261 -4.44 -17.71 -7.98
CA THR A 261 -4.04 -16.38 -7.51
C THR A 261 -3.71 -15.46 -8.69
N HIS A 262 -3.74 -14.15 -8.44
CA HIS A 262 -3.38 -13.13 -9.42
C HIS A 262 -2.76 -11.90 -8.73
N GLY A 263 -1.75 -11.31 -9.39
CA GLY A 263 -1.04 -10.14 -8.90
C GLY A 263 0.10 -10.50 -7.95
N PHE A 264 1.12 -9.64 -7.91
CA PHE A 264 2.35 -9.91 -7.16
C PHE A 264 2.12 -10.20 -5.67
N ASP A 265 1.23 -9.45 -5.02
CA ASP A 265 0.98 -9.60 -3.60
C ASP A 265 0.41 -10.99 -3.23
N MET A 266 -0.16 -11.71 -4.22
CA MET A 266 -0.72 -13.05 -4.01
C MET A 266 0.26 -14.18 -4.35
N LEU A 267 1.42 -13.90 -4.94
CA LEU A 267 2.44 -14.93 -5.20
C LEU A 267 2.93 -15.59 -3.90
N VAL A 268 3.05 -14.81 -2.84
CA VAL A 268 3.46 -15.30 -1.53
C VAL A 268 2.54 -16.41 -0.98
N ALA A 269 1.27 -16.44 -1.38
CA ALA A 269 0.32 -17.46 -0.94
C ALA A 269 0.79 -18.90 -1.25
N HIS A 270 1.47 -19.09 -2.38
CA HIS A 270 1.98 -20.39 -2.78
C HIS A 270 3.19 -20.85 -1.96
N THR A 271 3.89 -19.93 -1.33
CA THR A 271 5.07 -20.20 -0.50
C THR A 271 4.72 -20.48 0.97
N LEU A 272 3.45 -20.35 1.33
CA LEU A 272 2.95 -20.48 2.71
C LEU A 272 2.28 -21.83 2.91
N PRO A 273 2.81 -22.74 3.76
CA PRO A 273 2.33 -24.13 3.92
C PRO A 273 0.85 -24.26 4.21
N GLU A 274 0.30 -23.39 5.07
CA GLU A 274 -1.12 -23.46 5.46
C GLU A 274 -2.09 -23.06 4.33
N ILE A 275 -1.58 -22.44 3.26
CA ILE A 275 -2.34 -22.11 2.05
C ILE A 275 -2.01 -23.11 0.94
N SER A 276 -0.73 -23.39 0.69
CA SER A 276 -0.30 -24.26 -0.42
C SER A 276 -0.69 -25.74 -0.24
N LYS A 277 -1.07 -26.17 0.98
CA LYS A 277 -1.57 -27.53 1.26
C LYS A 277 -2.85 -27.88 0.48
N TYR A 278 -3.62 -26.90 0.02
CA TYR A 278 -4.85 -27.16 -0.70
C TYR A 278 -4.56 -27.54 -2.16
N THR A 279 -4.82 -28.78 -2.55
CA THR A 279 -4.49 -29.34 -3.88
C THR A 279 -5.25 -28.70 -5.03
N HIS A 280 -6.36 -28.02 -4.75
CA HIS A 280 -7.16 -27.27 -5.74
C HIS A 280 -6.73 -25.80 -5.88
N LEU A 281 -5.73 -25.33 -5.10
CA LEU A 281 -4.94 -24.15 -5.45
C LEU A 281 -4.00 -24.51 -6.59
N LYS A 282 -4.43 -24.22 -7.83
CA LYS A 282 -3.76 -24.76 -9.03
C LYS A 282 -2.55 -23.97 -9.48
N GLY A 283 -2.48 -22.70 -9.14
CA GLY A 283 -1.35 -21.88 -9.50
C GLY A 283 -1.65 -20.40 -9.63
N HIS A 284 -0.78 -19.68 -10.32
CA HIS A 284 -0.86 -18.23 -10.50
C HIS A 284 -1.22 -17.90 -11.96
N PHE A 285 -2.33 -17.19 -12.17
CA PHE A 285 -2.86 -16.98 -13.53
C PHE A 285 -2.10 -15.91 -14.32
N SER A 286 -1.50 -14.92 -13.67
CA SER A 286 -0.65 -13.89 -14.28
C SER A 286 0.38 -13.36 -13.29
N THR A 287 1.48 -12.83 -13.83
CA THR A 287 2.56 -12.21 -13.06
C THR A 287 2.62 -10.71 -13.24
N ASN A 288 2.02 -10.15 -14.28
CA ASN A 288 2.20 -8.76 -14.66
C ASN A 288 1.04 -7.88 -14.20
N ARG A 289 1.32 -6.90 -13.32
CA ARG A 289 0.34 -5.92 -12.85
C ARG A 289 -0.30 -5.10 -13.97
N HIS A 290 0.45 -4.83 -15.03
CA HIS A 290 -0.01 -3.99 -16.13
C HIS A 290 -0.95 -4.72 -17.08
N ASN A 291 -1.03 -6.06 -16.99
CA ASN A 291 -1.87 -6.90 -17.84
C ASN A 291 -3.19 -7.31 -17.19
N TYR A 292 -3.55 -6.76 -16.02
CA TYR A 292 -4.75 -7.19 -15.31
C TYR A 292 -6.04 -7.11 -16.16
N ILE A 293 -6.15 -6.14 -17.08
CA ILE A 293 -7.29 -6.04 -17.99
C ILE A 293 -7.36 -7.27 -18.91
N ALA A 294 -6.23 -7.64 -19.50
CA ALA A 294 -6.14 -8.82 -20.37
C ALA A 294 -6.37 -10.11 -19.58
N ASP A 295 -5.76 -10.22 -18.39
CA ASP A 295 -5.87 -11.39 -17.54
C ASP A 295 -7.31 -11.60 -17.07
N PHE A 296 -7.97 -10.55 -16.57
CA PHE A 296 -9.35 -10.61 -16.12
C PHE A 296 -10.32 -10.89 -17.27
N SER A 297 -10.06 -10.35 -18.45
CA SER A 297 -10.88 -10.59 -19.64
C SER A 297 -10.78 -12.04 -20.12
N THR A 298 -9.61 -12.65 -20.00
CA THR A 298 -9.33 -14.01 -20.46
C THR A 298 -9.61 -15.09 -19.44
N PHE A 299 -9.61 -14.77 -18.15
CA PHE A 299 -9.99 -15.71 -17.09
C PHE A 299 -11.44 -16.18 -17.25
N ARG A 300 -11.73 -17.46 -17.03
CA ARG A 300 -13.00 -18.10 -17.38
C ARG A 300 -13.97 -18.29 -16.21
N GLY A 301 -13.76 -17.59 -15.09
CA GLY A 301 -14.58 -17.66 -13.89
C GLY A 301 -14.77 -16.31 -13.22
N PRO A 302 -15.44 -16.28 -12.06
CA PRO A 302 -15.54 -15.08 -11.23
C PRO A 302 -14.18 -14.73 -10.61
N ILE A 303 -14.07 -13.46 -10.20
CA ILE A 303 -12.83 -12.84 -9.73
C ILE A 303 -13.13 -12.15 -8.41
N LEU A 304 -12.52 -12.63 -7.32
CA LEU A 304 -12.49 -11.91 -6.06
C LEU A 304 -11.33 -10.92 -6.06
N MET A 305 -11.61 -9.67 -5.77
CA MET A 305 -10.60 -8.62 -5.68
C MET A 305 -10.57 -8.00 -4.30
N SER A 306 -9.39 -7.76 -3.78
CA SER A 306 -9.13 -6.83 -2.68
C SER A 306 -8.35 -5.62 -3.19
N ARG A 307 -8.60 -4.44 -2.63
CA ARG A 307 -8.04 -3.16 -3.09
C ARG A 307 -8.42 -2.83 -4.53
N VAL A 308 -9.68 -2.52 -4.74
CA VAL A 308 -10.21 -2.22 -6.08
C VAL A 308 -9.74 -0.85 -6.55
N TYR A 309 -8.72 -0.83 -7.43
CA TYR A 309 -8.22 0.39 -8.09
C TYR A 309 -8.94 0.74 -9.38
N MET A 310 -10.02 0.06 -9.71
CA MET A 310 -10.57 0.10 -11.05
C MET A 310 -11.53 1.28 -11.20
N GLU A 311 -11.06 2.34 -11.83
CA GLU A 311 -11.91 3.46 -12.23
C GLU A 311 -12.93 3.06 -13.29
N ASN A 312 -12.49 2.27 -14.24
CA ASN A 312 -13.31 1.80 -15.35
C ASN A 312 -13.29 0.28 -15.38
N ILE A 313 -14.36 -0.31 -14.83
CA ILE A 313 -14.58 -1.74 -14.98
C ILE A 313 -14.90 -2.03 -16.44
N ASP A 314 -13.98 -2.69 -17.12
CA ASP A 314 -14.16 -3.08 -18.51
C ASP A 314 -15.36 -4.02 -18.64
N PHE A 315 -16.13 -3.84 -19.72
CA PHE A 315 -17.31 -4.67 -19.99
C PHE A 315 -16.98 -6.15 -20.17
N LEU A 316 -15.73 -6.48 -20.58
CA LEU A 316 -15.28 -7.87 -20.82
C LEU A 316 -15.28 -8.74 -19.55
N TYR A 317 -15.16 -8.14 -18.37
CA TYR A 317 -15.20 -8.86 -17.09
C TYR A 317 -16.21 -8.29 -16.09
N ARG A 318 -16.98 -7.26 -16.48
CA ARG A 318 -18.08 -6.73 -15.68
C ARG A 318 -19.10 -7.83 -15.36
N GLY A 319 -19.59 -7.86 -14.11
CA GLY A 319 -20.52 -8.89 -13.63
C GLY A 319 -19.83 -10.18 -13.18
N ARG A 320 -18.49 -10.24 -13.22
CA ARG A 320 -17.71 -11.36 -12.65
C ARG A 320 -16.84 -10.94 -11.48
N LEU A 321 -16.92 -9.66 -11.07
CA LEU A 321 -16.12 -9.09 -10.01
C LEU A 321 -16.83 -9.14 -8.66
N PHE A 322 -16.12 -9.59 -7.66
CA PHE A 322 -16.53 -9.67 -6.26
C PHE A 322 -15.48 -8.98 -5.38
N SER A 323 -15.89 -8.40 -4.26
CA SER A 323 -14.95 -7.81 -3.28
C SER A 323 -15.50 -7.81 -1.87
N GLN A 324 -14.62 -7.95 -0.89
CA GLN A 324 -14.89 -7.77 0.54
C GLN A 324 -14.61 -6.33 1.01
N ASP A 325 -14.14 -5.45 0.12
CA ASP A 325 -13.85 -4.08 0.51
C ASP A 325 -15.12 -3.37 1.03
N PRO A 326 -14.99 -2.49 2.04
CA PRO A 326 -16.15 -1.83 2.67
C PRO A 326 -17.00 -1.06 1.66
N TYR A 327 -16.35 -0.45 0.68
CA TYR A 327 -16.97 0.31 -0.40
C TYR A 327 -16.48 -0.24 -1.74
N VAL A 328 -17.41 -0.54 -2.63
CA VAL A 328 -17.12 -1.14 -3.93
C VAL A 328 -17.73 -0.33 -5.06
N SER A 329 -17.04 -0.26 -6.18
CA SER A 329 -17.56 0.42 -7.38
C SER A 329 -18.76 -0.31 -7.96
N LYS A 330 -19.65 0.43 -8.62
CA LYS A 330 -20.81 -0.14 -9.31
C LYS A 330 -20.39 -1.23 -10.30
N GLY A 331 -21.03 -2.41 -10.21
CA GLY A 331 -20.73 -3.57 -11.04
C GLY A 331 -19.78 -4.57 -10.41
N ILE A 332 -19.41 -4.37 -9.14
CA ILE A 332 -18.72 -5.34 -8.28
C ILE A 332 -19.73 -5.84 -7.26
N GLU A 333 -19.82 -7.16 -7.08
CA GLU A 333 -20.66 -7.76 -6.04
C GLU A 333 -19.91 -7.75 -4.70
N LYS A 334 -20.57 -7.25 -3.65
CA LYS A 334 -19.97 -7.16 -2.32
C LYS A 334 -20.15 -8.46 -1.56
N ILE A 335 -19.03 -9.03 -1.10
CA ILE A 335 -19.00 -10.14 -0.15
C ILE A 335 -19.07 -9.55 1.27
N THR A 336 -19.95 -10.09 2.10
CA THR A 336 -20.13 -9.66 3.49
C THR A 336 -20.04 -10.87 4.43
N ASN A 337 -19.53 -10.65 5.63
CA ASN A 337 -19.43 -11.67 6.69
C ASN A 337 -18.68 -12.94 6.26
N ASP A 338 -17.71 -12.82 5.38
CA ASP A 338 -16.90 -13.93 4.84
C ASP A 338 -17.75 -15.06 4.24
N ASP A 339 -18.97 -14.72 3.73
CA ASP A 339 -19.85 -15.63 3.02
C ASP A 339 -19.58 -15.59 1.52
N TYR A 340 -18.82 -16.55 1.02
CA TYR A 340 -18.46 -16.66 -0.40
C TYR A 340 -19.48 -17.44 -1.24
N SER A 341 -20.68 -17.74 -0.70
CA SER A 341 -21.71 -18.52 -1.40
C SER A 341 -22.09 -17.93 -2.76
N SER A 342 -22.20 -16.60 -2.87
CA SER A 342 -22.50 -15.93 -4.15
C SER A 342 -21.39 -16.11 -5.18
N LEU A 343 -20.12 -16.02 -4.75
CA LEU A 343 -18.94 -16.26 -5.59
C LEU A 343 -18.89 -17.73 -6.06
N ILE A 344 -19.13 -18.68 -5.16
CA ILE A 344 -19.14 -20.12 -5.46
C ILE A 344 -20.29 -20.45 -6.42
N ASN A 345 -21.49 -19.89 -6.19
CA ASN A 345 -22.63 -20.05 -7.09
C ASN A 345 -22.36 -19.49 -8.49
N ALA A 346 -21.77 -18.29 -8.57
CA ALA A 346 -21.34 -17.70 -9.85
C ALA A 346 -20.30 -18.59 -10.56
N THR A 347 -19.42 -19.26 -9.80
CA THR A 347 -18.42 -20.19 -10.35
C THR A 347 -19.09 -21.41 -10.97
N SER A 348 -20.11 -21.97 -10.36
CA SER A 348 -20.85 -23.12 -10.88
C SER A 348 -21.52 -22.83 -12.23
N GLN A 349 -21.93 -21.58 -12.45
CA GLN A 349 -22.56 -21.10 -13.69
C GLN A 349 -21.55 -20.63 -14.75
N ALA A 350 -20.31 -20.34 -14.36
CA ALA A 350 -19.27 -19.85 -15.26
C ALA A 350 -18.87 -20.95 -16.27
N MET A 351 -18.28 -20.53 -17.41
CA MET A 351 -17.83 -21.49 -18.43
C MET A 351 -16.71 -22.41 -17.95
N GLY A 352 -15.79 -21.89 -17.12
CA GLY A 352 -14.56 -22.60 -16.77
C GLY A 352 -13.58 -22.74 -17.94
N PHE A 353 -12.43 -23.32 -17.67
CA PHE A 353 -11.48 -23.68 -18.71
C PHE A 353 -11.88 -25.01 -19.35
N LYS A 354 -11.85 -25.05 -20.70
CA LYS A 354 -12.30 -26.24 -21.46
C LYS A 354 -11.18 -27.27 -21.69
N LYS A 355 -9.93 -26.86 -21.48
CA LYS A 355 -8.76 -27.71 -21.69
C LYS A 355 -7.58 -27.20 -20.87
N TYR A 356 -6.64 -28.09 -20.61
CA TYR A 356 -5.34 -27.74 -20.08
C TYR A 356 -4.58 -26.85 -21.05
N ASN A 357 -3.98 -25.78 -20.54
CA ASN A 357 -3.12 -24.88 -21.29
C ASN A 357 -1.82 -24.70 -20.51
N GLN A 358 -0.77 -25.38 -20.98
CA GLN A 358 0.54 -25.35 -20.34
C GLN A 358 1.19 -23.97 -20.49
N ARG A 359 1.78 -23.51 -19.41
CA ARG A 359 2.60 -22.30 -19.35
C ARG A 359 3.87 -22.58 -18.54
N THR A 360 4.69 -21.55 -18.36
CA THR A 360 5.92 -21.63 -17.54
C THR A 360 5.59 -21.68 -16.05
N SER A 361 6.56 -22.10 -15.24
CA SER A 361 6.52 -21.92 -13.78
C SER A 361 7.26 -20.64 -13.36
N ILE A 362 6.92 -20.17 -12.16
CA ILE A 362 7.59 -19.07 -11.48
C ILE A 362 8.22 -19.66 -10.22
N HIS A 363 9.54 -19.50 -10.08
CA HIS A 363 10.20 -19.86 -8.84
C HIS A 363 10.03 -18.73 -7.82
N ALA A 364 9.52 -19.03 -6.62
CA ALA A 364 9.25 -18.07 -5.56
C ALA A 364 9.57 -18.63 -4.18
N GLY A 365 9.68 -17.73 -3.20
CA GLY A 365 10.01 -18.07 -1.83
C GLY A 365 11.51 -18.12 -1.59
N PHE A 366 11.89 -18.43 -0.35
CA PHE A 366 13.28 -18.49 0.08
C PHE A 366 13.43 -19.30 1.37
N ASP A 367 14.62 -19.87 1.57
CA ASP A 367 15.02 -20.45 2.84
C ASP A 367 15.53 -19.33 3.78
N GLU A 368 14.67 -18.91 4.71
CA GLU A 368 14.96 -17.80 5.63
C GLU A 368 16.22 -18.06 6.48
N GLU A 369 16.42 -19.29 6.94
CA GLU A 369 17.54 -19.65 7.83
C GLU A 369 18.88 -19.53 7.11
N LYS A 370 18.98 -20.09 5.90
CA LYS A 370 20.18 -19.98 5.06
C LYS A 370 20.52 -18.54 4.68
N ILE A 371 19.48 -17.73 4.35
CA ILE A 371 19.71 -16.33 3.99
C ILE A 371 20.20 -15.53 5.20
N LEU A 372 19.64 -15.75 6.40
CA LEU A 372 20.06 -15.05 7.59
C LEU A 372 21.51 -15.42 7.99
N GLU A 373 21.89 -16.70 7.89
CA GLU A 373 23.26 -17.14 8.12
C GLU A 373 24.24 -16.46 7.15
N ALA A 374 23.94 -16.50 5.84
CA ALA A 374 24.76 -15.84 4.84
C ALA A 374 24.83 -14.32 5.05
N THR A 375 23.71 -13.71 5.47
CA THR A 375 23.63 -12.29 5.76
C THR A 375 24.49 -11.90 6.94
N ASP A 376 24.45 -12.65 8.03
CA ASP A 376 25.27 -12.39 9.23
C ASP A 376 26.77 -12.44 8.88
N GLU A 377 27.21 -13.39 8.03
CA GLU A 377 28.58 -13.43 7.53
C GLU A 377 28.95 -12.18 6.70
N ILE A 378 28.06 -11.73 5.82
CA ILE A 378 28.30 -10.55 4.98
C ILE A 378 28.35 -9.27 5.84
N LEU A 379 27.47 -9.14 6.80
CA LEU A 379 27.44 -7.99 7.70
C LEU A 379 28.69 -7.94 8.60
N GLU A 380 29.19 -9.07 9.08
CA GLU A 380 30.48 -9.13 9.81
C GLU A 380 31.67 -8.77 8.91
N LYS A 381 31.65 -9.15 7.62
CA LYS A 381 32.67 -8.69 6.66
C LYS A 381 32.61 -7.17 6.45
N LEU A 382 31.42 -6.58 6.45
CA LEU A 382 31.20 -5.12 6.38
C LEU A 382 31.71 -4.44 7.67
N LYS A 383 31.38 -4.96 8.84
CA LYS A 383 31.79 -4.46 10.14
C LYS A 383 33.32 -4.48 10.31
N SER A 384 33.97 -5.55 9.86
CA SER A 384 35.44 -5.71 9.90
C SER A 384 36.17 -4.99 8.76
N ASN A 385 35.49 -4.22 7.92
CA ASN A 385 36.00 -3.54 6.73
C ASN A 385 36.66 -4.46 5.66
N ARG A 386 36.38 -5.76 5.68
CA ARG A 386 36.76 -6.67 4.59
C ARG A 386 35.97 -6.33 3.33
N ILE A 387 34.71 -5.89 3.48
CA ILE A 387 33.87 -5.26 2.48
C ILE A 387 33.75 -3.79 2.83
N LYS A 388 33.83 -2.90 1.84
CA LYS A 388 33.67 -1.47 2.04
C LYS A 388 32.26 -0.99 1.73
N TYR A 389 31.61 -1.61 0.75
CA TYR A 389 30.31 -1.19 0.22
C TYR A 389 29.37 -2.38 0.17
N LEU A 390 28.16 -2.20 0.69
CA LEU A 390 27.07 -3.16 0.57
C LEU A 390 25.93 -2.56 -0.24
N TYR A 391 25.54 -3.24 -1.28
CA TYR A 391 24.43 -2.85 -2.15
C TYR A 391 23.23 -3.76 -1.91
N VAL A 392 22.04 -3.19 -1.84
CA VAL A 392 20.77 -3.92 -1.76
C VAL A 392 19.93 -3.47 -2.94
N ILE A 393 19.69 -4.38 -3.87
CA ILE A 393 19.15 -4.03 -5.19
C ILE A 393 17.86 -4.81 -5.43
N GLY A 394 16.82 -4.10 -5.84
CA GLY A 394 15.60 -4.71 -6.32
C GLY A 394 14.63 -5.15 -5.24
N ILE A 395 14.46 -4.38 -4.16
CA ILE A 395 13.53 -4.70 -3.06
C ILE A 395 12.08 -4.80 -3.53
N CYS A 396 11.73 -4.20 -4.65
CA CYS A 396 10.42 -4.32 -5.27
C CYS A 396 10.57 -4.86 -6.69
N ASN A 397 9.80 -5.88 -7.03
CA ASN A 397 9.88 -6.52 -8.33
C ASN A 397 8.83 -5.93 -9.28
N CYS A 398 9.25 -5.39 -10.40
CA CYS A 398 8.42 -5.24 -11.59
C CYS A 398 9.28 -5.51 -12.82
N GLU A 399 8.66 -6.10 -13.84
CA GLU A 399 9.23 -6.36 -15.15
C GLU A 399 9.42 -5.04 -15.91
N GLN A 400 10.35 -4.19 -15.43
CA GLN A 400 10.82 -3.04 -16.20
C GLN A 400 12.15 -3.38 -16.87
N ASP A 401 12.58 -2.54 -17.79
CA ASP A 401 13.88 -2.66 -18.43
C ASP A 401 14.99 -2.79 -17.38
N ASN A 402 15.55 -3.98 -17.26
CA ASN A 402 16.52 -4.33 -16.23
C ASN A 402 17.95 -3.88 -16.57
N SER A 403 18.16 -3.26 -17.73
CA SER A 403 19.50 -2.92 -18.24
C SER A 403 20.31 -2.08 -17.26
N TYR A 404 19.69 -1.09 -16.62
CA TYR A 404 20.34 -0.25 -15.60
C TYR A 404 20.89 -1.08 -14.43
N TYR A 405 20.10 -1.99 -13.90
CA TYR A 405 20.46 -2.78 -12.71
C TYR A 405 21.47 -3.90 -13.05
N GLU A 406 21.40 -4.43 -14.26
CA GLU A 406 22.43 -5.34 -14.78
C GLU A 406 23.77 -4.61 -14.93
N ASP A 407 23.76 -3.42 -15.47
CA ASP A 407 24.93 -2.56 -15.57
C ASP A 407 25.46 -2.15 -14.20
N LEU A 408 24.58 -1.83 -13.24
CA LEU A 408 24.96 -1.54 -11.87
C LEU A 408 25.71 -2.71 -11.23
N LEU A 409 25.17 -3.93 -11.32
CA LEU A 409 25.81 -5.15 -10.80
C LEU A 409 27.15 -5.47 -11.47
N ASN A 410 27.29 -5.13 -12.77
CA ASN A 410 28.53 -5.33 -13.51
C ASN A 410 29.64 -4.32 -13.16
N ASN A 411 29.28 -3.15 -12.64
CA ASN A 411 30.20 -2.05 -12.40
C ASN A 411 30.38 -1.72 -10.91
N LEU A 412 30.02 -2.63 -10.00
CA LEU A 412 30.21 -2.44 -8.57
C LEU A 412 31.69 -2.15 -8.22
N PRO A 413 31.99 -1.21 -7.32
CA PRO A 413 33.35 -0.88 -6.89
C PRO A 413 34.08 -2.08 -6.26
N ASP A 414 35.40 -2.02 -6.23
CA ASP A 414 36.21 -2.98 -5.50
C ASP A 414 35.81 -3.09 -4.04
N LYS A 415 35.86 -4.30 -3.48
CA LYS A 415 35.42 -4.60 -2.11
C LYS A 415 33.94 -4.35 -1.86
N SER A 416 33.11 -4.41 -2.90
CA SER A 416 31.66 -4.39 -2.82
C SER A 416 31.08 -5.77 -2.64
N TYR A 417 29.92 -5.82 -2.02
CA TYR A 417 29.03 -6.97 -2.01
C TYR A 417 27.61 -6.51 -2.30
N ALA A 418 26.81 -7.36 -2.96
CA ALA A 418 25.43 -7.04 -3.28
C ALA A 418 24.46 -8.14 -2.86
N PHE A 419 23.35 -7.75 -2.24
CA PHE A 419 22.12 -8.54 -2.22
C PHE A 419 21.26 -8.14 -3.43
N SER A 420 20.99 -9.10 -4.30
CA SER A 420 20.11 -8.90 -5.44
C SER A 420 18.81 -9.67 -5.24
N PHE A 421 17.68 -8.96 -5.11
CA PHE A 421 16.38 -9.56 -4.84
C PHE A 421 15.62 -9.94 -6.12
N SER A 422 15.96 -9.37 -7.25
CA SER A 422 15.15 -9.52 -8.47
C SER A 422 15.95 -9.94 -9.70
N TYR A 423 17.27 -9.86 -9.65
CA TYR A 423 18.14 -10.07 -10.81
C TYR A 423 18.94 -11.34 -10.64
N ASN A 424 18.67 -12.30 -11.52
CA ASN A 424 19.29 -13.62 -11.49
C ASN A 424 20.75 -13.58 -11.96
N LYS A 425 21.60 -12.95 -11.15
CA LYS A 425 23.04 -12.96 -11.37
C LYS A 425 23.75 -13.29 -10.07
N SER A 426 24.34 -14.47 -10.03
CA SER A 426 25.19 -14.91 -8.92
C SER A 426 26.64 -14.82 -9.32
N SER A 427 27.46 -14.26 -8.45
CA SER A 427 28.93 -14.24 -8.53
C SER A 427 29.51 -14.26 -7.12
N ASN A 428 30.84 -14.32 -6.99
CA ASN A 428 31.49 -14.37 -5.67
C ASN A 428 31.17 -13.20 -4.73
N ASN A 429 30.65 -12.10 -5.28
CA ASN A 429 30.30 -10.88 -4.53
C ASN A 429 28.84 -10.44 -4.73
N ILE A 430 28.00 -11.29 -5.31
CA ILE A 430 26.57 -11.05 -5.48
C ILE A 430 25.80 -12.24 -4.92
N TYR A 431 25.02 -12.01 -3.89
CA TYR A 431 24.10 -12.99 -3.34
C TYR A 431 22.71 -12.75 -3.94
N HIS A 432 22.29 -13.65 -4.80
CA HIS A 432 20.95 -13.59 -5.36
C HIS A 432 19.96 -14.18 -4.36
N ILE A 433 18.93 -13.41 -4.03
CA ILE A 433 17.81 -13.82 -3.21
C ILE A 433 16.58 -13.89 -4.11
N ASN A 434 16.11 -15.10 -4.36
CA ASN A 434 14.93 -15.30 -5.18
C ASN A 434 13.67 -14.96 -4.40
N SER A 435 13.48 -13.69 -4.15
CA SER A 435 12.33 -13.15 -3.43
C SER A 435 11.53 -12.29 -4.39
N LEU A 436 10.52 -12.88 -4.98
CA LEU A 436 9.50 -12.13 -5.67
C LEU A 436 8.71 -11.34 -4.62
N TYR A 437 9.20 -10.14 -4.23
CA TYR A 437 8.34 -9.21 -3.53
C TYR A 437 8.22 -9.32 -2.00
N ASP A 438 9.31 -9.50 -1.26
CA ASP A 438 9.16 -9.60 0.17
C ASP A 438 9.98 -8.59 0.99
N GLY A 439 9.33 -7.47 1.38
CA GLY A 439 9.88 -6.52 2.37
C GLY A 439 10.15 -7.14 3.74
N ARG A 440 9.57 -8.32 4.05
CA ARG A 440 9.80 -9.09 5.28
C ARG A 440 11.25 -9.48 5.43
N LEU A 441 11.83 -10.02 4.35
CA LEU A 441 13.22 -10.44 4.37
C LEU A 441 14.16 -9.25 4.52
N PHE A 442 13.88 -8.13 3.84
CA PHE A 442 14.64 -6.89 4.02
C PHE A 442 14.66 -6.44 5.48
N LEU A 443 13.50 -6.39 6.14
CA LEU A 443 13.41 -6.00 7.56
C LEU A 443 14.12 -6.99 8.49
N LYS A 444 14.21 -8.26 8.14
CA LYS A 444 14.95 -9.28 8.92
C LYS A 444 16.46 -9.20 8.70
N ILE A 445 16.90 -9.02 7.47
CA ILE A 445 18.32 -8.84 7.13
C ILE A 445 18.88 -7.64 7.90
N PHE A 446 18.15 -6.54 7.93
CA PHE A 446 18.59 -5.31 8.57
C PHE A 446 17.96 -5.08 9.95
N ARG A 447 17.64 -6.17 10.69
CA ARG A 447 17.04 -6.11 12.03
C ARG A 447 17.84 -5.30 13.05
N ASN A 448 19.17 -5.21 12.87
CA ASN A 448 20.10 -4.50 13.74
C ASN A 448 20.80 -3.36 12.98
N ILE A 449 20.08 -2.65 12.12
CA ILE A 449 20.66 -1.62 11.23
C ILE A 449 21.45 -0.54 11.99
N GLU A 450 21.09 -0.25 13.24
CA GLU A 450 21.82 0.70 14.10
C GLU A 450 23.30 0.36 14.26
N GLU A 451 23.66 -0.92 14.23
CA GLU A 451 25.06 -1.36 14.28
C GLU A 451 25.83 -1.04 12.99
N TYR A 452 25.12 -0.75 11.91
CA TYR A 452 25.69 -0.56 10.57
C TYR A 452 25.44 0.84 10.00
N LYS A 453 24.82 1.75 10.76
CA LYS A 453 24.44 3.09 10.28
C LYS A 453 25.61 3.93 9.76
N ASP A 454 26.82 3.69 10.27
CA ASP A 454 28.05 4.37 9.83
C ASP A 454 28.75 3.64 8.66
N LYS A 455 28.21 2.53 8.18
CA LYS A 455 28.73 1.77 7.05
C LYS A 455 28.09 2.20 5.74
N ASN A 456 28.81 1.99 4.65
CA ASN A 456 28.34 2.34 3.31
C ASN A 456 27.37 1.25 2.81
N ILE A 457 26.10 1.38 3.18
CA ILE A 457 25.02 0.54 2.68
C ILE A 457 24.15 1.38 1.76
N SER A 458 24.01 0.93 0.51
CA SER A 458 23.22 1.59 -0.52
C SER A 458 22.04 0.73 -0.93
N VAL A 459 20.85 1.31 -0.91
CA VAL A 459 19.59 0.62 -1.24
C VAL A 459 19.04 1.18 -2.54
N PHE A 460 18.81 0.31 -3.52
CA PHE A 460 18.22 0.64 -4.81
C PHE A 460 16.85 0.00 -4.93
N MET A 461 15.81 0.81 -4.88
CA MET A 461 14.43 0.37 -5.08
C MET A 461 14.02 0.46 -6.53
N THR A 462 13.56 -0.64 -7.07
CA THR A 462 13.29 -0.83 -8.50
C THR A 462 11.87 -0.51 -8.95
N GLN A 463 11.02 0.00 -8.08
CA GLN A 463 9.63 0.27 -8.47
C GLN A 463 9.16 1.66 -8.08
N GLY A 464 8.59 2.37 -9.05
CA GLY A 464 7.91 3.64 -8.85
C GLY A 464 6.39 3.48 -8.78
N ASP A 465 5.86 2.94 -7.69
CA ASP A 465 4.43 2.97 -7.39
C ASP A 465 4.13 3.80 -6.12
N ARG A 466 2.87 3.92 -5.78
CA ARG A 466 2.39 4.73 -4.65
C ARG A 466 2.81 4.23 -3.28
N TYR A 467 3.09 2.92 -3.15
CA TYR A 467 3.61 2.32 -1.92
C TYR A 467 5.10 2.54 -1.80
N THR A 468 5.78 2.69 -2.92
CA THR A 468 7.22 2.94 -2.96
C THR A 468 7.59 4.17 -2.15
N VAL A 469 6.76 5.22 -2.12
CA VAL A 469 7.01 6.42 -1.30
C VAL A 469 7.09 6.06 0.18
N ALA A 470 6.11 5.35 0.73
CA ALA A 470 6.12 4.95 2.14
C ALA A 470 7.30 4.00 2.46
N ASN A 471 7.62 3.09 1.55
CA ASN A 471 8.75 2.18 1.70
C ASN A 471 10.08 2.92 1.67
N LEU A 472 10.29 3.87 0.75
CA LEU A 472 11.48 4.73 0.71
C LEU A 472 11.65 5.55 2.00
N LEU A 473 10.56 6.14 2.49
CA LEU A 473 10.56 6.88 3.74
C LEU A 473 10.91 5.98 4.92
N THR A 474 10.41 4.74 4.94
CA THR A 474 10.72 3.74 5.97
C THR A 474 12.20 3.35 5.94
N ILE A 475 12.77 3.13 4.76
CA ILE A 475 14.20 2.83 4.59
C ILE A 475 15.06 4.00 5.11
N LYS A 476 14.67 5.23 4.82
CA LYS A 476 15.35 6.42 5.37
C LYS A 476 15.19 6.51 6.89
N HIS A 477 14.02 6.21 7.42
CA HIS A 477 13.76 6.19 8.87
C HIS A 477 14.59 5.13 9.59
N LEU A 478 14.88 4.00 8.94
CA LEU A 478 15.79 2.96 9.45
C LEU A 478 17.27 3.39 9.47
N GLY A 479 17.61 4.57 8.96
CA GLY A 479 18.96 5.14 9.03
C GLY A 479 19.86 4.86 7.81
N PHE A 480 19.36 4.30 6.71
CA PHE A 480 20.16 4.12 5.50
C PHE A 480 20.57 5.46 4.90
N LYS A 481 21.88 5.64 4.65
CA LYS A 481 22.42 6.89 4.07
C LYS A 481 22.07 7.04 2.60
N HIS A 482 22.38 6.02 1.80
CA HIS A 482 22.27 6.03 0.35
C HIS A 482 21.03 5.25 -0.08
N VAL A 483 19.97 5.98 -0.43
CA VAL A 483 18.71 5.40 -0.92
C VAL A 483 18.44 5.95 -2.31
N PHE A 484 18.28 5.04 -3.25
CA PHE A 484 18.01 5.31 -4.66
C PHE A 484 16.64 4.71 -5.04
N SER A 485 15.97 5.36 -5.95
CA SER A 485 14.70 4.90 -6.50
C SER A 485 14.66 5.08 -8.00
N ASP A 486 13.91 4.22 -8.68
CA ASP A 486 13.52 4.48 -10.06
C ASP A 486 12.80 5.83 -10.18
N ASN A 487 12.83 6.39 -11.37
CA ASN A 487 12.07 7.58 -11.67
C ASN A 487 10.57 7.27 -11.67
N PHE A 488 9.82 7.94 -10.82
CA PHE A 488 8.37 7.86 -10.84
C PHE A 488 7.81 8.51 -12.11
N PRO A 489 6.86 7.87 -12.79
CA PRO A 489 6.07 8.56 -13.80
C PRO A 489 5.35 9.78 -13.21
N ASP A 490 5.27 10.87 -13.96
CA ASP A 490 4.71 12.15 -13.49
C ASP A 490 3.20 12.08 -13.16
N ASN A 491 2.51 11.07 -13.65
CA ASN A 491 1.12 10.77 -13.31
C ASN A 491 0.98 10.03 -11.96
N ILE A 492 2.06 9.56 -11.35
CA ILE A 492 2.05 8.92 -10.03
C ILE A 492 2.43 9.92 -8.94
N ILE A 493 3.51 10.66 -9.13
CA ILE A 493 4.01 11.68 -8.19
C ILE A 493 4.35 12.94 -8.97
N ALA A 494 3.90 14.09 -8.48
CA ALA A 494 4.23 15.38 -9.09
C ALA A 494 5.76 15.62 -9.06
N PRO A 495 6.33 16.26 -10.10
CA PRO A 495 7.76 16.53 -10.17
C PRO A 495 8.32 17.24 -8.93
N ASN A 496 7.58 18.20 -8.39
CA ASN A 496 8.02 18.95 -7.20
C ASN A 496 8.01 18.09 -5.92
N THR A 497 7.19 17.04 -5.85
CA THR A 497 7.20 16.08 -4.73
C THR A 497 8.46 15.23 -4.77
N LYS A 498 8.97 14.89 -5.96
CA LYS A 498 10.29 14.27 -6.12
C LYS A 498 11.40 15.16 -5.52
N GLU A 499 11.31 16.49 -5.67
CA GLU A 499 12.27 17.39 -5.06
C GLU A 499 12.25 17.38 -3.53
N ILE A 500 11.07 17.26 -2.90
CA ILE A 500 11.00 17.08 -1.43
C ILE A 500 11.64 15.76 -1.01
N LEU A 501 11.33 14.65 -1.70
CA LEU A 501 11.97 13.37 -1.43
C LEU A 501 13.49 13.46 -1.53
N LYS A 502 14.00 14.16 -2.53
CA LYS A 502 15.43 14.41 -2.71
C LYS A 502 16.01 15.34 -1.63
N ASN A 503 15.40 16.50 -1.42
CA ASN A 503 16.01 17.58 -0.63
C ASN A 503 15.79 17.43 0.88
N LYS A 504 14.64 16.90 1.32
CA LYS A 504 14.30 16.74 2.74
C LYS A 504 14.61 15.33 3.27
N PHE A 505 14.55 14.30 2.40
CA PHE A 505 14.80 12.91 2.79
C PHE A 505 16.11 12.35 2.23
N ASN A 506 16.83 13.10 1.40
CA ASN A 506 18.05 12.63 0.75
C ASN A 506 17.84 11.28 0.01
N ILE A 507 16.75 11.21 -0.77
CA ILE A 507 16.45 10.08 -1.65
C ILE A 507 16.93 10.47 -3.06
N ASN A 508 17.78 9.66 -3.65
CA ASN A 508 18.28 9.85 -5.00
C ASN A 508 17.37 9.16 -6.00
N PHE A 509 17.13 9.80 -7.15
CA PHE A 509 16.55 9.14 -8.31
C PHE A 509 17.66 8.69 -9.22
N ILE A 510 17.55 7.45 -9.76
CA ILE A 510 18.58 6.91 -10.65
C ILE A 510 18.77 7.80 -11.89
N THR A 511 20.01 7.88 -12.32
CA THR A 511 20.41 8.66 -13.51
C THR A 511 21.22 7.77 -14.46
N ASP A 512 22.52 7.73 -14.27
CA ASP A 512 23.41 6.78 -14.94
C ASP A 512 24.23 6.02 -13.90
N VAL A 513 24.58 4.79 -14.22
CA VAL A 513 25.21 3.84 -13.29
C VAL A 513 26.50 4.40 -12.69
N LYS A 514 27.35 5.05 -13.49
CA LYS A 514 28.63 5.56 -13.02
C LYS A 514 28.44 6.68 -12.00
N SER A 515 27.59 7.66 -12.32
CA SER A 515 27.28 8.78 -11.45
C SER A 515 26.61 8.32 -10.14
N ASP A 516 25.73 7.33 -10.24
CA ASP A 516 25.00 6.83 -9.07
C ASP A 516 25.92 5.99 -8.16
N ILE A 517 26.85 5.20 -8.71
CA ILE A 517 27.91 4.53 -7.93
C ILE A 517 28.80 5.55 -7.22
N GLU A 518 29.24 6.61 -7.91
CA GLU A 518 30.05 7.66 -7.29
C GLU A 518 29.37 8.26 -6.06
N LYS A 519 28.05 8.49 -6.10
CA LYS A 519 27.27 9.00 -4.94
C LYS A 519 27.24 8.03 -3.75
N THR A 520 27.46 6.73 -3.98
CA THR A 520 27.49 5.72 -2.89
C THR A 520 28.84 5.68 -2.16
N MET A 521 29.86 6.29 -2.70
CA MET A 521 31.22 6.24 -2.17
C MET A 521 31.55 7.39 -1.19
N TYR A 522 30.70 8.41 -1.14
CA TYR A 522 30.82 9.61 -0.30
C TYR A 522 29.66 9.70 0.71
#